data_5dc357c029308edb131605bf104a2958
#
_entry.id   5dc357c029308edb131605bf104a2958
#
_cell.length_a   1.000
_cell.length_b   1.000
_cell.length_c   1.000
_cell.angle_alpha   90.00
_cell.angle_beta   90.00
_cell.angle_gamma   90.00
#
_symmetry.space_group_name_H-M   'P 1'
#
loop_
_entity.id
_entity.type
_entity.pdbx_description
1 polymer ?
#
loop_
_entity_poly.entity_id
_entity_poly.type
_entity_poly.pdbx_seq_one_letter_code
_entity_poly.pdbx_strand_id
1 'polypeptide(L)'
;MTKFTGAWTEEEVESYLRDAAIPIRLACHRPDESLWMVALWYRYRNGTFECSTWAEADVVRYLRNDSEIAFEVSSNHPPYRGVRGNGSTSLAEDEGKAVLRDLLERYLGGTDSELARWLLSEDREEVRIRVNPRRVYSWDYTDRMQGVATGE
;
A
#
# COMPACT_ATOMS: atom_id res chain seq x y z
N MET A 1 -4.51 17.28 7.79
CA MET A 1 -3.46 17.48 6.78
C MET A 1 -2.28 16.57 7.04
N THR A 2 -1.81 15.91 6.01
CA THR A 2 -0.69 14.98 6.11
C THR A 2 0.63 15.74 6.35
N LYS A 3 1.42 15.28 7.31
CA LYS A 3 2.72 15.85 7.61
C LYS A 3 3.82 15.00 6.97
N PHE A 4 4.66 15.63 6.15
CA PHE A 4 5.79 14.98 5.48
C PHE A 4 7.09 15.40 6.16
N THR A 5 7.91 14.41 6.50
CA THR A 5 9.25 14.63 7.09
C THR A 5 10.25 13.65 6.48
N GLY A 6 11.53 13.85 6.73
CA GLY A 6 12.56 12.95 6.25
C GLY A 6 13.30 13.50 5.04
N ALA A 7 13.84 12.58 4.22
CA ALA A 7 14.76 12.91 3.15
C ALA A 7 14.10 13.58 1.95
N TRP A 8 12.83 13.32 1.71
CA TRP A 8 12.14 13.75 0.48
C TRP A 8 11.07 14.80 0.73
N THR A 9 10.84 15.64 -0.28
CA THR A 9 9.68 16.53 -0.32
C THR A 9 8.42 15.71 -0.58
N GLU A 10 7.26 16.33 -0.38
CA GLU A 10 5.99 15.69 -0.71
C GLU A 10 5.95 15.23 -2.17
N GLU A 11 6.45 16.06 -3.09
CA GLU A 11 6.47 15.72 -4.52
C GLU A 11 7.36 14.52 -4.81
N GLU A 12 8.51 14.43 -4.15
CA GLU A 12 9.42 13.30 -4.28
C GLU A 12 8.81 12.02 -3.71
N VAL A 13 8.07 12.12 -2.59
CA VAL A 13 7.33 10.99 -2.03
C VAL A 13 6.29 10.49 -3.02
N GLU A 14 5.51 11.40 -3.60
CA GLU A 14 4.49 11.04 -4.59
C GLU A 14 5.10 10.35 -5.80
N SER A 15 6.21 10.86 -6.31
CA SER A 15 6.91 10.28 -7.44
C SER A 15 7.38 8.86 -7.11
N TYR A 16 8.01 8.69 -5.94
CA TYR A 16 8.47 7.38 -5.50
C TYR A 16 7.31 6.39 -5.41
N LEU A 17 6.21 6.78 -4.79
CA LEU A 17 5.07 5.90 -4.58
C LEU A 17 4.34 5.53 -5.88
N ARG A 18 4.34 6.42 -6.85
CA ARG A 18 3.77 6.11 -8.17
C ARG A 18 4.64 5.14 -8.96
N ASP A 19 5.96 5.26 -8.83
CA ASP A 19 6.90 4.46 -9.61
C ASP A 19 7.21 3.10 -8.98
N ALA A 20 7.14 3.01 -7.65
CA ALA A 20 7.51 1.79 -6.94
C ALA A 20 6.37 0.77 -6.98
N ALA A 21 6.48 -0.21 -7.85
CA ALA A 21 5.50 -1.30 -7.97
C ALA A 21 5.83 -2.43 -6.99
N ILE A 22 5.87 -2.09 -5.71
CA ILE A 22 6.08 -3.02 -4.61
C ILE A 22 4.89 -2.93 -3.66
N PRO A 23 4.61 -3.96 -2.86
CA PRO A 23 3.45 -3.91 -1.96
C PRO A 23 3.62 -2.88 -0.85
N ILE A 24 2.50 -2.32 -0.39
CA ILE A 24 2.46 -1.62 0.88
C ILE A 24 2.32 -2.66 1.99
N ARG A 25 3.05 -2.47 3.08
CA ARG A 25 2.89 -3.28 4.28
C ARG A 25 2.10 -2.47 5.29
N LEU A 26 0.99 -3.03 5.73
CA LEU A 26 0.09 -2.40 6.69
C LEU A 26 0.14 -3.16 8.00
N ALA A 27 0.29 -2.42 9.09
CA ALA A 27 0.15 -2.95 10.44
C ALA A 27 -1.16 -2.42 11.02
N CYS A 28 -1.92 -3.28 11.66
CA CYS A 28 -3.18 -2.92 12.30
C CYS A 28 -3.37 -3.73 13.58
N HIS A 29 -4.44 -3.48 14.29
CA HIS A 29 -4.78 -4.19 15.50
C HIS A 29 -5.86 -5.25 15.25
N ARG A 30 -5.67 -6.43 15.85
CA ARG A 30 -6.76 -7.38 15.99
C ARG A 30 -7.71 -6.94 17.11
N PRO A 31 -8.90 -7.56 17.23
CA PRO A 31 -9.82 -7.22 18.31
C PRO A 31 -9.25 -7.36 19.73
N ASP A 32 -8.25 -8.25 19.91
CA ASP A 32 -7.57 -8.41 21.20
C ASP A 32 -6.42 -7.41 21.41
N GLU A 33 -6.33 -6.41 20.53
CA GLU A 33 -5.31 -5.37 20.54
C GLU A 33 -3.89 -5.83 20.17
N SER A 34 -3.71 -7.09 19.80
CA SER A 34 -2.42 -7.54 19.28
C SER A 34 -2.15 -6.94 17.90
N LEU A 35 -0.88 -6.76 17.57
CA LEU A 35 -0.46 -6.22 16.28
C LEU A 35 -0.46 -7.31 15.22
N TRP A 36 -0.82 -6.93 14.01
CA TRP A 36 -0.88 -7.83 12.86
C TRP A 36 -0.50 -7.07 11.59
N MET A 37 0.10 -7.77 10.64
CA MET A 37 0.59 -7.14 9.39
C MET A 37 0.16 -7.92 8.17
N VAL A 38 0.01 -7.19 7.06
CA VAL A 38 -0.26 -7.76 5.74
C VAL A 38 0.42 -6.92 4.67
N ALA A 39 0.81 -7.58 3.58
CA ALA A 39 1.31 -6.89 2.39
C ALA A 39 0.20 -6.90 1.34
N LEU A 40 -0.08 -5.74 0.76
CA LEU A 40 -1.13 -5.57 -0.24
C LEU A 40 -0.61 -4.76 -1.43
N TRP A 41 -1.14 -5.01 -2.61
CA TRP A 41 -0.91 -4.11 -3.73
C TRP A 41 -1.61 -2.77 -3.45
N TYR A 42 -1.02 -1.69 -3.94
CA TYR A 42 -1.59 -0.35 -3.77
C TYR A 42 -1.45 0.48 -5.03
N ARG A 43 -2.29 1.49 -5.13
CA ARG A 43 -2.04 2.65 -5.98
C ARG A 43 -2.06 3.89 -5.08
N TYR A 44 -1.28 4.89 -5.43
CA TYR A 44 -1.21 6.13 -4.67
C TYR A 44 -1.66 7.29 -5.55
N ARG A 45 -2.65 8.01 -5.10
CA ARG A 45 -3.13 9.21 -5.80
C ARG A 45 -3.90 10.11 -4.83
N ASN A 46 -3.85 11.42 -5.09
CA ASN A 46 -4.57 12.40 -4.27
C ASN A 46 -4.23 12.28 -2.78
N GLY A 47 -2.99 11.94 -2.47
CA GLY A 47 -2.51 11.87 -1.08
C GLY A 47 -2.95 10.63 -0.31
N THR A 48 -3.53 9.64 -0.97
CA THR A 48 -4.00 8.42 -0.31
C THR A 48 -3.49 7.17 -1.01
N PHE A 49 -3.34 6.09 -0.23
CA PHE A 49 -3.12 4.77 -0.81
C PHE A 49 -4.48 4.09 -0.96
N GLU A 50 -4.66 3.38 -2.06
CA GLU A 50 -5.86 2.58 -2.25
C GLU A 50 -5.46 1.14 -2.56
N CYS A 51 -6.04 0.22 -1.79
CA CYS A 51 -5.87 -1.21 -1.97
C CYS A 51 -7.23 -1.84 -2.24
N SER A 52 -7.23 -3.03 -2.81
CA SER A 52 -8.46 -3.80 -3.00
C SER A 52 -8.20 -5.21 -2.51
N THR A 53 -9.12 -5.74 -1.73
CA THR A 53 -8.99 -7.08 -1.18
C THR A 53 -10.36 -7.75 -1.05
N TRP A 54 -10.35 -9.05 -0.88
CA TRP A 54 -11.58 -9.81 -0.70
C TRP A 54 -12.36 -9.31 0.51
N ALA A 55 -13.67 -9.16 0.34
CA ALA A 55 -14.53 -8.58 1.38
C ALA A 55 -14.51 -9.35 2.70
N GLU A 56 -14.22 -10.65 2.66
CA GLU A 56 -14.15 -11.49 3.86
C GLU A 56 -12.72 -11.73 4.36
N ALA A 57 -11.74 -10.99 3.84
CA ALA A 57 -10.36 -11.09 4.32
C ALA A 57 -10.25 -10.60 5.76
N ASP A 58 -9.33 -11.18 6.51
CA ASP A 58 -9.10 -10.82 7.92
C ASP A 58 -8.81 -9.34 8.10
N VAL A 59 -8.03 -8.75 7.21
CA VAL A 59 -7.68 -7.33 7.30
C VAL A 59 -8.93 -6.44 7.28
N VAL A 60 -9.93 -6.80 6.49
CA VAL A 60 -11.18 -6.02 6.42
C VAL A 60 -11.90 -6.05 7.78
N ARG A 61 -11.98 -7.23 8.39
CA ARG A 61 -12.60 -7.39 9.70
C ARG A 61 -11.86 -6.58 10.77
N TYR A 62 -10.54 -6.62 10.76
CA TYR A 62 -9.74 -5.87 11.73
C TYR A 62 -9.88 -4.37 11.55
N LEU A 63 -9.87 -3.89 10.32
CA LEU A 63 -10.00 -2.47 10.04
C LEU A 63 -11.40 -1.92 10.33
N ARG A 64 -12.44 -2.75 10.24
CA ARG A 64 -13.77 -2.35 10.68
C ARG A 64 -13.83 -2.12 12.19
N ASN A 65 -13.06 -2.91 12.94
CA ASN A 65 -13.00 -2.79 14.39
C ASN A 65 -12.12 -1.62 14.84
N ASP A 66 -11.01 -1.42 14.17
CA ASP A 66 -10.06 -0.35 14.49
C ASP A 66 -9.39 0.13 13.20
N SER A 67 -9.64 1.37 12.84
CA SER A 67 -9.17 1.94 11.56
C SER A 67 -7.73 2.46 11.60
N GLU A 68 -7.08 2.46 12.75
CA GLU A 68 -5.72 2.97 12.87
C GLU A 68 -4.72 1.99 12.27
N ILE A 69 -3.75 2.51 11.51
CA ILE A 69 -2.72 1.71 10.87
C ILE A 69 -1.36 2.39 10.92
N ALA A 70 -0.33 1.59 10.77
CA ALA A 70 0.99 2.03 10.33
C ALA A 70 1.29 1.38 9.00
N PHE A 71 2.15 2.01 8.21
CA PHE A 71 2.47 1.49 6.88
C PHE A 71 3.93 1.71 6.52
N GLU A 72 4.38 0.93 5.56
CA GLU A 72 5.70 1.05 4.97
C GLU A 72 5.64 0.66 3.49
N VAL A 73 6.37 1.42 2.65
CA VAL A 73 6.67 1.07 1.26
C VAL A 73 8.14 1.33 1.07
N SER A 74 8.96 0.28 0.99
CA SER A 74 10.40 0.43 0.89
C SER A 74 11.05 -0.64 0.05
N SER A 75 12.22 -0.30 -0.50
CA SER A 75 13.04 -1.21 -1.27
C SER A 75 13.69 -2.27 -0.35
N ASN A 76 13.72 -3.52 -0.82
CA ASN A 76 14.42 -4.60 -0.14
C ASN A 76 15.90 -4.69 -0.55
N HIS A 77 16.32 -3.91 -1.52
CA HIS A 77 17.66 -3.94 -2.08
C HIS A 77 18.39 -2.62 -1.85
N PRO A 78 19.74 -2.64 -1.70
CA PRO A 78 20.51 -1.41 -1.64
C PRO A 78 20.42 -0.59 -2.94
N PRO A 79 20.46 0.74 -2.85
CA PRO A 79 20.42 1.51 -1.62
C PRO A 79 19.03 1.45 -1.00
N TYR A 80 18.95 1.33 0.31
CA TYR A 80 17.66 1.24 0.98
C TYR A 80 17.01 2.61 1.04
N ARG A 81 15.77 2.67 0.57
CA ARG A 81 14.98 3.90 0.58
C ARG A 81 13.49 3.56 0.61
N GLY A 82 12.72 4.48 1.09
CA GLY A 82 11.28 4.28 1.17
C GLY A 82 10.57 5.28 2.05
N VAL A 83 9.33 4.95 2.34
CA VAL A 83 8.47 5.73 3.22
C VAL A 83 7.85 4.83 4.28
N ARG A 84 7.56 5.43 5.44
CA ARG A 84 6.74 4.80 6.47
C ARG A 84 5.89 5.87 7.14
N GLY A 85 4.84 5.45 7.79
CA GLY A 85 3.99 6.41 8.48
C GLY A 85 2.84 5.75 9.21
N ASN A 86 1.90 6.57 9.59
CA ASN A 86 0.68 6.12 10.22
C ASN A 86 -0.51 6.94 9.71
N GLY A 87 -1.68 6.48 10.03
CA GLY A 87 -2.89 7.15 9.62
C GLY A 87 -4.11 6.31 9.94
N SER A 88 -5.18 6.60 9.26
CA SER A 88 -6.43 5.87 9.40
C SER A 88 -6.89 5.33 8.05
N THR A 89 -7.78 4.36 8.11
CA THR A 89 -8.34 3.75 6.90
C THR A 89 -9.83 4.00 6.82
N SER A 90 -10.34 4.00 5.59
CA SER A 90 -11.77 3.93 5.32
C SER A 90 -12.02 2.78 4.36
N LEU A 91 -13.15 2.12 4.53
CA LEU A 91 -13.53 0.95 3.76
C LEU A 91 -14.78 1.26 2.94
N ALA A 92 -14.80 0.79 1.71
CA ALA A 92 -15.95 0.88 0.84
C ALA A 92 -15.92 -0.28 -0.14
N GLU A 93 -17.05 -0.59 -0.75
CA GLU A 93 -17.08 -1.53 -1.85
C GLU A 93 -16.19 -1.01 -2.99
N ASP A 94 -15.42 -1.89 -3.60
CA ASP A 94 -14.67 -1.55 -4.82
C ASP A 94 -15.62 -1.66 -6.02
N GLU A 95 -16.37 -0.60 -6.26
CA GLU A 95 -17.38 -0.56 -7.31
C GLU A 95 -16.78 -0.82 -8.68
N GLY A 96 -17.37 -1.80 -9.39
CA GLY A 96 -16.86 -2.22 -10.69
C GLY A 96 -15.47 -2.82 -10.63
N LYS A 97 -14.97 -3.06 -9.41
CA LYS A 97 -13.59 -3.52 -9.17
C LYS A 97 -12.55 -2.59 -9.80
N ALA A 98 -12.84 -1.29 -9.79
CA ALA A 98 -12.01 -0.29 -10.45
C ALA A 98 -10.59 -0.23 -9.87
N VAL A 99 -10.47 -0.26 -8.53
CA VAL A 99 -9.15 -0.28 -7.89
C VAL A 99 -8.42 -1.58 -8.25
N LEU A 100 -9.09 -2.72 -8.11
CA LEU A 100 -8.48 -4.00 -8.43
C LEU A 100 -7.97 -4.04 -9.87
N ARG A 101 -8.73 -3.52 -10.84
CA ARG A 101 -8.29 -3.47 -12.24
C ARG A 101 -7.03 -2.66 -12.42
N ASP A 102 -6.94 -1.50 -11.78
CA ASP A 102 -5.73 -0.68 -11.82
C ASP A 102 -4.53 -1.40 -11.18
N LEU A 103 -4.76 -2.12 -10.09
CA LEU A 103 -3.70 -2.89 -9.43
C LEU A 103 -3.19 -4.03 -10.31
N LEU A 104 -4.09 -4.70 -11.01
CA LEU A 104 -3.70 -5.76 -11.94
C LEU A 104 -2.84 -5.22 -13.09
N GLU A 105 -3.21 -4.07 -13.64
CA GLU A 105 -2.38 -3.40 -14.66
C GLU A 105 -1.02 -3.03 -14.09
N ARG A 106 -0.98 -2.44 -12.90
CA ARG A 106 0.25 -1.96 -12.26
C ARG A 106 1.22 -3.08 -11.91
N TYR A 107 0.71 -4.18 -11.35
CA TYR A 107 1.57 -5.25 -10.81
C TYR A 107 1.74 -6.44 -11.74
N LEU A 108 0.76 -6.72 -12.60
CA LEU A 108 0.80 -7.87 -13.51
C LEU A 108 0.84 -7.48 -14.99
N GLY A 109 0.71 -6.19 -15.29
CA GLY A 109 0.74 -5.69 -16.66
C GLY A 109 -0.55 -5.93 -17.44
N GLY A 110 -1.64 -6.36 -16.78
CA GLY A 110 -2.92 -6.58 -17.45
C GLY A 110 -3.87 -7.46 -16.68
N THR A 111 -5.03 -7.71 -17.29
CA THR A 111 -6.13 -8.44 -16.67
C THR A 111 -6.38 -9.82 -17.33
N ASP A 112 -5.44 -10.31 -18.13
CA ASP A 112 -5.63 -11.52 -18.94
C ASP A 112 -5.10 -12.81 -18.30
N SER A 113 -4.34 -12.72 -17.19
CA SER A 113 -3.82 -13.90 -16.52
C SER A 113 -4.92 -14.70 -15.83
N GLU A 114 -4.67 -15.98 -15.54
CA GLU A 114 -5.61 -16.80 -14.77
C GLU A 114 -5.89 -16.18 -13.41
N LEU A 115 -4.85 -15.68 -12.73
CA LEU A 115 -5.01 -15.01 -11.45
C LEU A 115 -5.91 -13.80 -11.57
N ALA A 116 -5.68 -12.95 -12.58
CA ALA A 116 -6.50 -11.75 -12.78
C ALA A 116 -7.96 -12.11 -13.04
N ARG A 117 -8.21 -13.12 -13.87
CA ARG A 117 -9.57 -13.56 -14.14
C ARG A 117 -10.28 -14.09 -12.89
N TRP A 118 -9.54 -14.83 -12.06
CA TRP A 118 -10.09 -15.33 -10.81
C TRP A 118 -10.42 -14.21 -9.84
N LEU A 119 -9.50 -13.25 -9.68
CA LEU A 119 -9.71 -12.10 -8.82
C LEU A 119 -10.87 -11.22 -9.29
N LEU A 120 -11.09 -11.15 -10.60
CA LEU A 120 -12.17 -10.38 -11.21
C LEU A 120 -13.49 -11.16 -11.32
N SER A 121 -13.54 -12.41 -10.85
CA SER A 121 -14.74 -13.22 -10.96
C SER A 121 -15.91 -12.61 -10.19
N GLU A 122 -17.12 -12.82 -10.68
CA GLU A 122 -18.35 -12.29 -10.09
C GLU A 122 -18.65 -12.88 -8.71
N ASP A 123 -18.08 -14.04 -8.40
CA ASP A 123 -18.26 -14.71 -7.12
C ASP A 123 -17.51 -14.02 -5.96
N ARG A 124 -16.62 -13.06 -6.27
CA ARG A 124 -15.83 -12.36 -5.27
C ARG A 124 -16.30 -10.93 -5.15
N GLU A 125 -16.54 -10.51 -3.94
CA GLU A 125 -16.75 -9.10 -3.63
C GLU A 125 -15.42 -8.51 -3.14
N GLU A 126 -15.07 -7.36 -3.69
CA GLU A 126 -13.84 -6.67 -3.32
C GLU A 126 -14.16 -5.40 -2.52
N VAL A 127 -13.35 -5.17 -1.51
CA VAL A 127 -13.43 -3.97 -0.66
C VAL A 127 -12.23 -3.09 -0.98
N ARG A 128 -12.49 -1.82 -1.19
CA ARG A 128 -11.46 -0.80 -1.30
C ARG A 128 -11.05 -0.36 0.11
N ILE A 129 -9.76 -0.49 0.39
CA ILE A 129 -9.17 0.06 1.60
C ILE A 129 -8.45 1.34 1.21
N ARG A 130 -8.90 2.47 1.71
CA ARG A 130 -8.21 3.75 1.49
C ARG A 130 -7.43 4.08 2.75
N VAL A 131 -6.12 4.26 2.60
CA VAL A 131 -5.24 4.68 3.68
C VAL A 131 -5.06 6.18 3.59
N ASN A 132 -5.45 6.88 4.65
CA ASN A 132 -5.33 8.32 4.76
C ASN A 132 -4.17 8.64 5.70
N PRO A 133 -2.98 8.95 5.15
CA PRO A 133 -1.81 9.18 5.98
C PRO A 133 -1.96 10.42 6.85
N ARG A 134 -1.57 10.29 8.11
CA ARG A 134 -1.45 11.44 9.02
C ARG A 134 -0.02 11.94 8.99
N ARG A 135 0.94 11.01 8.98
CA ARG A 135 2.37 11.31 8.92
C ARG A 135 3.04 10.40 7.92
N VAL A 136 3.96 10.95 7.14
CA VAL A 136 4.81 10.21 6.20
C VAL A 136 6.25 10.63 6.47
N TYR A 137 7.09 9.66 6.78
CA TYR A 137 8.52 9.84 6.92
C TYR A 137 9.23 9.11 5.79
N SER A 138 10.16 9.78 5.11
CA SER A 138 10.94 9.19 4.04
C SER A 138 12.41 9.10 4.42
N TRP A 139 13.08 8.07 3.90
CA TRP A 139 14.52 7.92 4.04
C TRP A 139 15.11 7.51 2.71
N ASP A 140 16.39 7.87 2.52
CA ASP A 140 17.12 7.51 1.31
C ASP A 140 18.59 7.37 1.69
N TYR A 141 19.09 6.15 1.65
CA TYR A 141 20.46 5.83 2.03
C TYR A 141 21.39 5.73 0.82
N THR A 142 21.00 6.30 -0.32
CA THR A 142 21.79 6.26 -1.56
C THR A 142 23.22 6.74 -1.32
N ASP A 143 23.39 7.90 -0.65
CA ASP A 143 24.71 8.46 -0.37
C ASP A 143 25.51 7.60 0.59
N ARG A 144 24.87 7.07 1.64
CA ARG A 144 25.51 6.19 2.62
C ARG A 144 25.98 4.89 1.99
N MET A 145 25.27 4.42 0.97
CA MET A 145 25.53 3.13 0.36
C MET A 145 26.25 3.23 -0.99
N GLN A 146 26.94 4.31 -1.23
CA GLN A 146 27.76 4.46 -2.43
C GLN A 146 28.82 3.35 -2.48
N GLY A 147 28.98 2.77 -3.67
CA GLY A 147 29.92 1.67 -3.88
C GLY A 147 29.37 0.29 -3.53
N VAL A 148 28.17 0.21 -2.97
CA VAL A 148 27.48 -1.05 -2.74
C VAL A 148 26.68 -1.42 -3.97
N ALA A 149 26.73 -2.69 -4.40
CA ALA A 149 25.94 -3.15 -5.53
C ALA A 149 24.45 -3.00 -5.22
N THR A 150 23.69 -2.41 -6.13
CA THR A 150 22.25 -2.28 -6.00
C THR A 150 21.58 -3.55 -6.50
N GLY A 151 20.57 -4.02 -5.76
CA GLY A 151 19.73 -5.13 -6.19
C GLY A 151 18.63 -4.65 -7.14
N GLU A 152 17.93 -5.59 -7.72
CA GLU A 152 16.79 -5.31 -8.59
C GLU A 152 15.51 -5.90 -8.09
#